data_c7d43a7121b5ca884a1be65fb5632105
#
_entry.id   c7d43a7121b5ca884a1be65fb5632105
#
_cell.length_a   1.000
_cell.length_b   1.000
_cell.length_c   1.000
_cell.angle_alpha   90.00
_cell.angle_beta   90.00
_cell.angle_gamma   90.00
#
_symmetry.space_group_name_H-M   'P 1'
#
loop_
_entity.id
_entity.type
_entity.pdbx_description
1 polymer ?
#
loop_
_entity_poly.entity_id
_entity_poly.type
_entity_poly.pdbx_seq_one_letter_code
_entity_poly.pdbx_strand_id
1 'polypeptide(L)'
;MSDRAFEEIPATIIEQQALGIDTITGCTLTSSAILAAVTDCVKQAGGDVKAMERNYTAPELSTEVVELECDFVIAGAGAAGMGAAIGAAQAGASKVIVLEKGSNVGGNALVSGGYLEYVNAPAELRVPMSDELTRQLESDLANPIAAEIPPEELAKIKDRYAAWQASGDTTLFDCEELMALQECLLYGADGYYGSLDFAQCVSAFDAFLDENGFAWKPCIGIVGYPWPHWSAPDDGVCGQGYFNFFDKQIAEHGYPVEIMLNTPVTELLKEGDAVVGFTAVAEDGTTYHVRASRGALLATGGFSGNPDMLREYNTMWPWDENTPLPTTNVYGHHGDGIKLALEEGAEVALMDSLMMFPFADVKNGCDETTVGADTDCLLVNANGERFIDETLDRYTMTEALMQQPDEVLFLISDRDTSRVEGDYSYYGRSIQRLIDQGQLFRADTLEELADQMGCDKNTFAATVERYNEIARNGEDPDFGRMIFTPDSPIENPPFYASPRTWAAHITEGGVVTDETSQVLREDGTPIEGLYAAGEVTVGMSGVSSMALGYACGSGVFSA
;
A
#
# COMPACT_ATOMS: atom_id res chain seq x y z
N MET A 1 -3.34 16.45 -9.03
CA MET A 1 -4.28 15.51 -9.69
C MET A 1 -5.55 16.19 -10.22
N SER A 2 -6.24 17.03 -9.44
CA SER A 2 -7.51 17.64 -9.89
C SER A 2 -7.34 18.82 -10.85
N ASP A 3 -6.16 19.38 -11.00
CA ASP A 3 -5.92 20.64 -11.75
C ASP A 3 -6.30 20.49 -13.22
N ARG A 4 -5.93 19.39 -13.87
CA ARG A 4 -6.36 19.11 -15.26
C ARG A 4 -7.88 19.12 -15.41
N ALA A 5 -8.62 18.49 -14.49
CA ALA A 5 -10.09 18.48 -14.57
C ALA A 5 -10.68 19.88 -14.39
N PHE A 6 -10.10 20.73 -13.53
CA PHE A 6 -10.53 22.11 -13.33
C PHE A 6 -10.19 23.02 -14.51
N GLU A 7 -9.17 22.71 -15.28
CA GLU A 7 -8.76 23.47 -16.45
C GLU A 7 -9.48 22.98 -17.72
N GLU A 8 -9.42 21.68 -18.01
CA GLU A 8 -9.85 21.09 -19.28
C GLU A 8 -11.38 20.93 -19.38
N ILE A 9 -12.06 20.44 -18.32
CA ILE A 9 -13.51 20.23 -18.38
C ILE A 9 -14.28 21.54 -18.55
N PRO A 10 -14.04 22.63 -17.75
CA PRO A 10 -14.71 23.90 -17.98
C PRO A 10 -14.38 24.53 -19.33
N ALA A 11 -13.15 24.42 -19.79
CA ALA A 11 -12.74 24.93 -21.10
C ALA A 11 -13.53 24.25 -22.23
N THR A 12 -13.60 22.92 -22.23
CA THR A 12 -14.36 22.14 -23.21
C THR A 12 -15.86 22.42 -23.16
N ILE A 13 -16.45 22.54 -21.94
CA ILE A 13 -17.85 22.94 -21.78
C ILE A 13 -18.11 24.28 -22.48
N ILE A 14 -17.23 25.25 -22.27
CA ILE A 14 -17.39 26.60 -22.84
C ILE A 14 -17.20 26.58 -24.34
N GLU A 15 -16.15 25.93 -24.83
CA GLU A 15 -15.79 25.88 -26.24
C GLU A 15 -16.84 25.15 -27.09
N GLN A 16 -17.25 23.96 -26.64
CA GLN A 16 -18.17 23.12 -27.40
C GLN A 16 -19.65 23.29 -26.99
N GLN A 17 -19.94 24.05 -25.93
CA GLN A 17 -21.28 24.16 -25.34
C GLN A 17 -21.85 22.76 -25.07
N ALA A 18 -21.02 21.89 -24.50
CA ALA A 18 -21.26 20.46 -24.32
C ALA A 18 -21.23 20.06 -22.84
N LEU A 19 -22.01 19.01 -22.49
CA LEU A 19 -22.04 18.39 -21.17
C LEU A 19 -21.74 16.87 -21.21
N GLY A 20 -21.84 16.26 -22.40
CA GLY A 20 -21.52 14.84 -22.60
C GLY A 20 -20.02 14.60 -22.81
N ILE A 21 -19.19 15.31 -22.06
CA ILE A 21 -17.74 15.30 -22.17
C ILE A 21 -17.20 14.07 -21.45
N ASP A 22 -16.21 13.41 -22.06
CA ASP A 22 -15.48 12.31 -21.42
C ASP A 22 -14.75 12.79 -20.17
N THR A 23 -14.65 11.93 -19.18
CA THR A 23 -13.89 12.23 -17.97
C THR A 23 -12.39 12.10 -18.23
N ILE A 24 -11.60 12.94 -17.57
CA ILE A 24 -10.14 12.92 -17.70
C ILE A 24 -9.58 11.76 -16.89
N THR A 25 -8.71 10.96 -17.52
CA THR A 25 -8.02 9.84 -16.90
C THR A 25 -7.27 10.29 -15.64
N GLY A 26 -7.45 9.56 -14.54
CA GLY A 26 -6.90 9.90 -13.22
C GLY A 26 -7.63 11.03 -12.48
N CYS A 27 -8.61 11.70 -13.12
CA CYS A 27 -9.42 12.77 -12.53
C CYS A 27 -10.94 12.51 -12.68
N THR A 28 -11.36 11.27 -12.85
CA THR A 28 -12.73 10.88 -13.17
C THR A 28 -13.76 11.42 -12.19
N LEU A 29 -13.51 11.30 -10.87
CA LEU A 29 -14.44 11.82 -9.85
C LEU A 29 -14.55 13.34 -9.90
N THR A 30 -13.44 14.05 -10.06
CA THR A 30 -13.42 15.51 -10.18
C THR A 30 -14.12 15.95 -11.46
N SER A 31 -13.83 15.29 -12.58
CA SER A 31 -14.51 15.53 -13.87
C SER A 31 -16.03 15.35 -13.76
N SER A 32 -16.45 14.22 -13.18
CA SER A 32 -17.86 13.91 -12.95
C SER A 32 -18.55 14.93 -12.03
N ALA A 33 -17.87 15.38 -10.97
CA ALA A 33 -18.40 16.39 -10.06
C ALA A 33 -18.57 17.75 -10.75
N ILE A 34 -17.61 18.18 -11.57
CA ILE A 34 -17.69 19.43 -12.35
C ILE A 34 -18.86 19.33 -13.34
N LEU A 35 -18.95 18.24 -14.10
CA LEU A 35 -20.03 18.03 -15.07
C LEU A 35 -21.41 18.00 -14.39
N ALA A 36 -21.54 17.35 -13.24
CA ALA A 36 -22.77 17.31 -12.47
C ALA A 36 -23.17 18.70 -11.96
N ALA A 37 -22.22 19.47 -11.41
CA ALA A 37 -22.45 20.82 -10.92
C ALA A 37 -22.89 21.78 -12.05
N VAL A 38 -22.20 21.74 -13.19
CA VAL A 38 -22.56 22.57 -14.36
C VAL A 38 -23.90 22.14 -14.94
N THR A 39 -24.17 20.83 -15.02
CA THR A 39 -25.47 20.29 -15.44
C THR A 39 -26.62 20.86 -14.59
N ASP A 40 -26.44 20.90 -13.27
CA ASP A 40 -27.44 21.46 -12.37
C ASP A 40 -27.62 22.98 -12.57
N CYS A 41 -26.52 23.72 -12.75
CA CYS A 41 -26.57 25.15 -13.08
C CYS A 41 -27.32 25.41 -14.39
N VAL A 42 -27.09 24.60 -15.43
CA VAL A 42 -27.81 24.69 -16.72
C VAL A 42 -29.29 24.43 -16.54
N LYS A 43 -29.67 23.41 -15.75
CA LYS A 43 -31.08 23.14 -15.41
C LYS A 43 -31.75 24.32 -14.71
N GLN A 44 -31.09 24.89 -13.70
CA GLN A 44 -31.60 26.04 -12.96
C GLN A 44 -31.76 27.29 -13.84
N ALA A 45 -30.88 27.46 -14.83
CA ALA A 45 -30.96 28.54 -15.81
C ALA A 45 -32.01 28.29 -16.91
N GLY A 46 -32.68 27.14 -16.93
CA GLY A 46 -33.66 26.75 -17.95
C GLY A 46 -33.05 26.32 -19.28
N GLY A 47 -31.78 25.92 -19.30
CA GLY A 47 -31.08 25.41 -20.48
C GLY A 47 -31.49 23.98 -20.85
N ASP A 48 -31.27 23.61 -22.12
CA ASP A 48 -31.53 22.25 -22.63
C ASP A 48 -30.31 21.34 -22.41
N VAL A 49 -30.27 20.69 -21.25
CA VAL A 49 -29.21 19.75 -20.89
C VAL A 49 -29.03 18.63 -21.92
N LYS A 50 -30.15 18.07 -22.44
CA LYS A 50 -30.08 17.00 -23.43
C LYS A 50 -29.48 17.44 -24.76
N ALA A 51 -29.71 18.70 -25.15
CA ALA A 51 -29.07 19.27 -26.33
C ALA A 51 -27.55 19.41 -26.09
N MET A 52 -27.16 19.92 -24.92
CA MET A 52 -25.73 20.08 -24.56
C MET A 52 -25.00 18.73 -24.39
N GLU A 53 -25.66 17.69 -23.89
CA GLU A 53 -25.08 16.33 -23.82
C GLU A 53 -24.72 15.79 -25.23
N ARG A 54 -25.43 16.18 -26.26
CA ARG A 54 -25.19 15.74 -27.64
C ARG A 54 -24.19 16.59 -28.42
N ASN A 55 -23.81 17.75 -27.91
CA ASN A 55 -22.92 18.66 -28.63
C ASN A 55 -21.46 18.25 -28.60
N TYR A 56 -21.07 17.34 -27.65
CA TYR A 56 -19.70 16.94 -27.52
C TYR A 56 -19.17 16.20 -28.76
N THR A 57 -18.06 16.66 -29.24
CA THR A 57 -17.27 15.98 -30.28
C THR A 57 -15.92 15.65 -29.67
N ALA A 58 -15.65 14.35 -29.49
CA ALA A 58 -14.36 13.89 -28.99
C ALA A 58 -13.23 14.33 -29.96
N PRO A 59 -12.05 14.67 -29.44
CA PRO A 59 -10.91 14.95 -30.27
C PRO A 59 -10.56 13.74 -31.15
N GLU A 60 -10.08 14.00 -32.37
CA GLU A 60 -9.52 12.93 -33.20
C GLU A 60 -8.25 12.42 -32.53
N LEU A 61 -8.18 11.09 -32.33
CA LEU A 61 -6.98 10.46 -31.78
C LEU A 61 -5.85 10.53 -32.80
N SER A 62 -4.63 10.75 -32.30
CA SER A 62 -3.40 10.66 -33.07
C SER A 62 -3.24 9.26 -33.64
N THR A 63 -2.69 9.17 -34.84
CA THR A 63 -2.22 7.92 -35.45
C THR A 63 -0.69 7.90 -35.58
N GLU A 64 -0.02 8.81 -34.89
CA GLU A 64 1.43 8.91 -34.88
C GLU A 64 2.04 7.70 -34.15
N VAL A 65 3.13 7.18 -34.71
CA VAL A 65 3.97 6.16 -34.10
C VAL A 65 5.34 6.76 -33.85
N VAL A 66 5.78 6.73 -32.59
CA VAL A 66 7.06 7.30 -32.15
C VAL A 66 7.96 6.17 -31.67
N GLU A 67 9.15 6.06 -32.27
CA GLU A 67 10.18 5.10 -31.84
C GLU A 67 11.10 5.77 -30.81
N LEU A 68 11.22 5.16 -29.63
CA LEU A 68 12.11 5.60 -28.54
C LEU A 68 13.12 4.52 -28.21
N GLU A 69 14.33 4.94 -27.86
CA GLU A 69 15.40 4.06 -27.39
C GLU A 69 15.87 4.49 -25.99
N CYS A 70 16.17 3.50 -25.14
CA CYS A 70 16.71 3.69 -23.79
C CYS A 70 17.57 2.49 -23.37
N ASP A 71 18.18 2.55 -22.19
CA ASP A 71 18.87 1.42 -21.62
C ASP A 71 17.88 0.50 -20.88
N PHE A 72 16.91 1.09 -20.18
CA PHE A 72 15.94 0.37 -19.37
C PHE A 72 14.57 1.03 -19.48
N VAL A 73 13.52 0.24 -19.76
CA VAL A 73 12.14 0.72 -19.80
C VAL A 73 11.33 0.07 -18.69
N ILE A 74 10.52 0.85 -18.00
CA ILE A 74 9.75 0.44 -16.83
C ILE A 74 8.27 0.73 -17.07
N ALA A 75 7.41 -0.29 -16.88
CA ALA A 75 5.97 -0.14 -16.91
C ALA A 75 5.44 0.05 -15.47
N GLY A 76 4.98 1.26 -15.16
CA GLY A 76 4.46 1.68 -13.87
C GLY A 76 5.43 2.57 -13.09
N ALA A 77 4.95 3.76 -12.65
CA ALA A 77 5.69 4.71 -11.81
C ALA A 77 5.24 4.61 -10.33
N GLY A 78 4.86 3.42 -9.87
CA GLY A 78 4.59 3.11 -8.46
C GLY A 78 5.88 2.90 -7.66
N ALA A 79 5.74 2.29 -6.48
CA ALA A 79 6.85 1.99 -5.57
C ALA A 79 8.01 1.29 -6.28
N ALA A 80 7.77 0.10 -6.84
CA ALA A 80 8.80 -0.69 -7.50
C ALA A 80 9.42 0.02 -8.71
N GLY A 81 8.59 0.66 -9.55
CA GLY A 81 9.08 1.32 -10.76
C GLY A 81 9.99 2.51 -10.48
N MET A 82 9.64 3.33 -9.48
CA MET A 82 10.48 4.47 -9.11
C MET A 82 11.76 4.01 -8.39
N GLY A 83 11.67 2.98 -7.52
CA GLY A 83 12.85 2.35 -6.95
C GLY A 83 13.81 1.83 -8.03
N ALA A 84 13.27 1.11 -9.03
CA ALA A 84 14.05 0.58 -10.15
C ALA A 84 14.70 1.69 -11.00
N ALA A 85 13.98 2.77 -11.26
CA ALA A 85 14.52 3.89 -12.03
C ALA A 85 15.73 4.54 -11.34
N ILE A 86 15.64 4.72 -10.00
CA ILE A 86 16.75 5.25 -9.20
C ILE A 86 17.92 4.26 -9.15
N GLY A 87 17.63 2.97 -8.88
CA GLY A 87 18.65 1.92 -8.84
C GLY A 87 19.42 1.80 -10.16
N ALA A 88 18.72 1.79 -11.28
CA ALA A 88 19.33 1.76 -12.61
C ALA A 88 20.17 3.01 -12.91
N ALA A 89 19.67 4.20 -12.54
CA ALA A 89 20.40 5.45 -12.74
C ALA A 89 21.71 5.50 -11.94
N GLN A 90 21.67 5.07 -10.68
CA GLN A 90 22.87 4.96 -9.83
C GLN A 90 23.86 3.94 -10.36
N ALA A 91 23.39 2.82 -10.89
CA ALA A 91 24.23 1.78 -11.48
C ALA A 91 24.76 2.14 -12.88
N GLY A 92 24.48 3.35 -13.39
CA GLY A 92 25.09 3.92 -14.58
C GLY A 92 24.27 3.83 -15.87
N ALA A 93 22.95 3.66 -15.77
CA ALA A 93 22.07 3.80 -16.93
C ALA A 93 22.23 5.19 -17.56
N SER A 94 22.29 5.26 -18.88
CA SER A 94 22.39 6.51 -19.60
C SER A 94 21.02 7.09 -19.99
N LYS A 95 19.98 6.26 -20.01
CA LYS A 95 18.59 6.65 -20.21
C LYS A 95 17.64 5.59 -19.65
N VAL A 96 16.75 6.01 -18.74
CA VAL A 96 15.64 5.20 -18.22
C VAL A 96 14.34 5.87 -18.61
N ILE A 97 13.40 5.10 -19.19
CA ILE A 97 12.04 5.58 -19.49
C ILE A 97 11.06 4.84 -18.59
N VAL A 98 10.21 5.59 -17.87
CA VAL A 98 9.13 5.06 -17.05
C VAL A 98 7.80 5.42 -17.70
N LEU A 99 6.99 4.40 -18.03
CA LEU A 99 5.67 4.52 -18.65
C LEU A 99 4.61 4.35 -17.57
N GLU A 100 3.82 5.40 -17.31
CA GLU A 100 2.78 5.39 -16.28
C GLU A 100 1.42 5.65 -16.92
N LYS A 101 0.46 4.76 -16.64
CA LYS A 101 -0.90 4.91 -17.17
C LYS A 101 -1.72 6.01 -16.49
N GLY A 102 -1.38 6.31 -15.24
CA GLY A 102 -2.00 7.36 -14.46
C GLY A 102 -1.47 8.75 -14.78
N SER A 103 -2.14 9.76 -14.24
CA SER A 103 -1.76 11.18 -14.40
C SER A 103 -0.71 11.66 -13.39
N ASN A 104 -0.21 10.78 -12.54
CA ASN A 104 0.82 11.07 -11.52
C ASN A 104 1.59 9.81 -11.14
N VAL A 105 2.78 10.01 -10.61
CA VAL A 105 3.59 8.96 -10.01
C VAL A 105 3.00 8.52 -8.65
N GLY A 106 3.34 7.31 -8.23
CA GLY A 106 3.15 6.83 -6.87
C GLY A 106 2.25 5.62 -6.72
N GLY A 107 1.21 5.48 -7.56
CA GLY A 107 0.29 4.36 -7.44
C GLY A 107 -0.27 4.19 -6.02
N ASN A 108 -0.38 2.96 -5.55
CA ASN A 108 -0.85 2.66 -4.19
C ASN A 108 0.09 3.18 -3.09
N ALA A 109 1.40 3.23 -3.34
CA ALA A 109 2.35 3.72 -2.36
C ALA A 109 2.11 5.19 -1.98
N LEU A 110 1.60 6.00 -2.91
CA LEU A 110 1.28 7.41 -2.65
C LEU A 110 0.15 7.59 -1.63
N VAL A 111 -0.83 6.69 -1.62
CA VAL A 111 -2.03 6.75 -0.77
C VAL A 111 -1.97 5.82 0.43
N SER A 112 -0.93 5.01 0.55
CA SER A 112 -0.70 4.13 1.70
C SER A 112 -0.26 4.91 2.94
N GLY A 113 -0.21 4.26 4.11
CA GLY A 113 0.40 4.83 5.33
C GLY A 113 1.88 5.21 5.18
N GLY A 114 2.52 4.71 4.13
CA GLY A 114 3.93 5.00 3.82
C GLY A 114 4.91 4.24 4.71
N TYR A 115 4.45 3.20 5.39
CA TYR A 115 5.31 2.41 6.27
C TYR A 115 6.24 1.49 5.47
N LEU A 116 7.52 1.54 5.83
CA LEU A 116 8.58 0.67 5.36
C LEU A 116 9.24 0.03 6.58
N GLU A 117 9.63 -1.22 6.46
CA GLU A 117 10.44 -1.89 7.49
C GLU A 117 11.78 -1.16 7.61
N TYR A 118 12.19 -0.85 8.83
CA TYR A 118 13.46 -0.15 9.11
C TYR A 118 14.27 -0.91 10.16
N VAL A 119 14.72 -2.09 9.75
CA VAL A 119 15.41 -3.07 10.62
C VAL A 119 16.65 -2.50 11.29
N ASN A 120 17.44 -1.72 10.55
CA ASN A 120 18.68 -1.11 11.06
C ASN A 120 18.50 0.34 11.53
N ALA A 121 17.28 0.70 11.96
CA ALA A 121 16.96 2.06 12.38
C ALA A 121 17.94 2.57 13.46
N PRO A 122 18.36 3.85 13.42
CA PRO A 122 19.13 4.49 14.47
C PRO A 122 18.44 4.41 15.84
N ALA A 123 19.20 4.34 16.92
CA ALA A 123 18.67 4.14 18.27
C ALA A 123 17.65 5.21 18.69
N GLU A 124 17.79 6.45 18.21
CA GLU A 124 16.89 7.56 18.48
C GLU A 124 15.50 7.41 17.82
N LEU A 125 15.37 6.56 16.82
CA LEU A 125 14.09 6.27 16.15
C LEU A 125 13.44 5.00 16.69
N ARG A 126 14.20 4.12 17.35
CA ARG A 126 13.70 2.86 17.92
C ARG A 126 12.97 3.09 19.23
N VAL A 127 11.91 2.33 19.45
CA VAL A 127 11.23 2.29 20.75
C VAL A 127 12.09 1.61 21.81
N PRO A 128 11.88 1.85 23.12
CA PRO A 128 12.51 1.07 24.18
C PRO A 128 12.08 -0.41 24.10
N MET A 129 13.00 -1.33 24.34
CA MET A 129 12.71 -2.76 24.48
C MET A 129 11.99 -3.01 25.81
N SER A 130 10.66 -3.11 25.75
CA SER A 130 9.83 -3.34 26.93
C SER A 130 9.82 -4.82 27.36
N ASP A 131 9.25 -5.09 28.55
CA ASP A 131 9.05 -6.46 28.99
C ASP A 131 8.05 -7.20 28.07
N GLU A 132 7.08 -6.49 27.48
CA GLU A 132 6.12 -7.01 26.52
C GLU A 132 6.80 -7.45 25.23
N LEU A 133 7.62 -6.59 24.64
CA LEU A 133 8.40 -6.91 23.44
C LEU A 133 9.40 -8.05 23.69
N THR A 134 9.96 -8.10 24.90
CA THR A 134 10.83 -9.22 25.29
C THR A 134 10.05 -10.54 25.30
N ARG A 135 8.83 -10.55 25.89
CA ARG A 135 7.97 -11.74 25.88
C ARG A 135 7.55 -12.13 24.46
N GLN A 136 7.24 -11.15 23.61
CA GLN A 136 6.91 -11.42 22.19
C GLN A 136 8.09 -12.10 21.49
N LEU A 137 9.30 -11.54 21.60
CA LEU A 137 10.50 -12.15 21.01
C LEU A 137 10.75 -13.58 21.50
N GLU A 138 10.59 -13.80 22.82
CA GLU A 138 10.74 -15.14 23.40
C GLU A 138 9.67 -16.11 22.87
N SER A 139 8.44 -15.63 22.67
CA SER A 139 7.37 -16.38 22.06
C SER A 139 7.65 -16.72 20.61
N ASP A 140 8.10 -15.76 19.81
CA ASP A 140 8.48 -15.96 18.41
C ASP A 140 9.58 -17.01 18.27
N LEU A 141 10.64 -16.90 19.07
CA LEU A 141 11.75 -17.86 19.10
C LEU A 141 11.38 -19.24 19.60
N ALA A 142 10.29 -19.38 20.36
CA ALA A 142 9.76 -20.64 20.88
C ALA A 142 8.63 -21.24 20.01
N ASN A 143 8.17 -20.49 18.99
CA ASN A 143 7.10 -20.95 18.09
C ASN A 143 7.52 -22.23 17.35
N PRO A 144 6.64 -23.21 17.14
CA PRO A 144 6.96 -24.40 16.35
C PRO A 144 7.56 -24.12 14.98
N ILE A 145 7.09 -23.08 14.27
CA ILE A 145 7.63 -22.65 12.96
C ILE A 145 9.09 -22.21 13.08
N ALA A 146 9.51 -21.57 14.18
CA ALA A 146 10.91 -21.23 14.41
C ALA A 146 11.83 -22.46 14.49
N ALA A 147 11.29 -23.63 14.83
CA ALA A 147 12.07 -24.87 14.81
C ALA A 147 12.18 -25.51 13.40
N GLU A 148 11.41 -25.02 12.43
CA GLU A 148 11.39 -25.49 11.06
C GLU A 148 12.34 -24.68 10.14
N ILE A 149 12.69 -23.44 10.52
CA ILE A 149 13.71 -22.66 9.78
C ILE A 149 15.11 -23.31 9.94
N PRO A 150 16.08 -22.97 9.05
CA PRO A 150 17.44 -23.50 9.15
C PRO A 150 18.06 -23.25 10.55
N PRO A 151 18.57 -24.31 11.24
CA PRO A 151 19.07 -24.16 12.62
C PRO A 151 20.20 -23.15 12.78
N GLU A 152 21.02 -22.96 11.74
CA GLU A 152 22.06 -21.95 11.69
C GLU A 152 21.53 -20.53 11.69
N GLU A 153 20.39 -20.28 11.05
CA GLU A 153 19.74 -18.96 11.01
C GLU A 153 19.10 -18.64 12.36
N LEU A 154 18.40 -19.60 12.94
CA LEU A 154 17.87 -19.45 14.31
C LEU A 154 18.99 -19.21 15.33
N ALA A 155 20.15 -19.85 15.15
CA ALA A 155 21.31 -19.60 16.00
C ALA A 155 21.83 -18.16 15.83
N LYS A 156 21.88 -17.63 14.61
CA LYS A 156 22.29 -16.23 14.36
C LYS A 156 21.41 -15.23 15.11
N ILE A 157 20.08 -15.40 15.06
CA ILE A 157 19.15 -14.53 15.80
C ILE A 157 19.48 -14.54 17.30
N LYS A 158 19.65 -15.74 17.88
CA LYS A 158 19.97 -15.91 19.30
C LYS A 158 21.34 -15.31 19.68
N ASP A 159 22.34 -15.47 18.83
CA ASP A 159 23.68 -14.91 19.06
C ASP A 159 23.67 -13.38 18.95
N ARG A 160 22.93 -12.81 17.98
CA ARG A 160 22.73 -11.35 17.85
C ARG A 160 21.97 -10.79 19.06
N TYR A 161 20.93 -11.48 19.54
CA TYR A 161 20.17 -11.07 20.71
C TYR A 161 21.05 -11.10 21.98
N ALA A 162 21.85 -12.14 22.18
CA ALA A 162 22.80 -12.21 23.28
C ALA A 162 23.87 -11.10 23.24
N ALA A 163 24.37 -10.77 22.05
CA ALA A 163 25.30 -9.66 21.84
C ALA A 163 24.64 -8.30 22.14
N TRP A 164 23.39 -8.10 21.71
CA TRP A 164 22.61 -6.90 22.03
C TRP A 164 22.40 -6.75 23.55
N GLN A 165 22.01 -7.82 24.24
CA GLN A 165 21.90 -7.81 25.71
C GLN A 165 23.22 -7.45 26.40
N ALA A 166 24.34 -7.97 25.88
CA ALA A 166 25.68 -7.69 26.42
C ALA A 166 26.18 -6.27 26.14
N SER A 167 25.65 -5.62 25.11
CA SER A 167 26.00 -4.22 24.74
C SER A 167 25.49 -3.20 25.73
N GLY A 168 24.40 -3.52 26.47
CA GLY A 168 23.68 -2.58 27.32
C GLY A 168 22.76 -1.63 26.55
N ASP A 169 22.51 -1.88 25.26
CA ASP A 169 21.47 -1.19 24.50
C ASP A 169 20.09 -1.51 25.12
N THR A 170 19.23 -0.52 25.25
CA THR A 170 17.88 -0.65 25.80
C THR A 170 16.79 -0.32 24.76
N THR A 171 17.20 -0.03 23.53
CA THR A 171 16.25 0.18 22.42
C THR A 171 15.88 -1.17 21.80
N LEU A 172 14.88 -1.19 20.94
CA LEU A 172 14.39 -2.41 20.28
C LEU A 172 15.54 -3.26 19.71
N PHE A 173 15.55 -4.54 20.03
CA PHE A 173 16.38 -5.52 19.32
C PHE A 173 15.76 -5.84 17.96
N ASP A 174 16.56 -5.79 16.91
CA ASP A 174 16.11 -6.17 15.57
C ASP A 174 17.28 -6.67 14.71
N CYS A 175 16.96 -7.45 13.67
CA CYS A 175 17.89 -7.89 12.62
C CYS A 175 17.13 -8.54 11.46
N GLU A 176 17.78 -8.63 10.30
CA GLU A 176 17.19 -9.21 9.09
C GLU A 176 16.71 -10.65 9.30
N GLU A 177 17.44 -11.46 10.04
CA GLU A 177 17.06 -12.84 10.33
C GLU A 177 15.83 -12.93 11.22
N LEU A 178 15.63 -11.96 12.14
CA LEU A 178 14.41 -11.89 12.97
C LEU A 178 13.21 -11.46 12.11
N MET A 179 13.37 -10.46 11.26
CA MET A 179 12.33 -10.05 10.30
C MET A 179 11.91 -11.24 9.43
N ALA A 180 12.88 -11.98 8.86
CA ALA A 180 12.58 -13.17 8.06
C ALA A 180 11.85 -14.27 8.87
N LEU A 181 12.19 -14.46 10.13
CA LEU A 181 11.47 -15.37 11.02
C LEU A 181 10.03 -14.91 11.22
N GLN A 182 9.81 -13.61 11.50
CA GLN A 182 8.47 -13.07 11.76
C GLN A 182 7.56 -13.19 10.53
N GLU A 183 8.09 -13.00 9.31
CA GLU A 183 7.38 -13.32 8.06
C GLU A 183 7.00 -14.82 7.99
N CYS A 184 7.92 -15.72 8.36
CA CYS A 184 7.63 -17.15 8.39
C CYS A 184 6.55 -17.53 9.42
N LEU A 185 6.41 -16.79 10.52
CA LEU A 185 5.34 -17.02 11.49
C LEU A 185 3.95 -16.76 10.89
N LEU A 186 3.86 -15.93 9.85
CA LEU A 186 2.62 -15.63 9.14
C LEU A 186 2.39 -16.60 7.97
N TYR A 187 3.44 -16.93 7.20
CA TYR A 187 3.32 -17.60 5.89
C TYR A 187 3.94 -19.01 5.85
N GLY A 188 4.58 -19.47 6.92
CA GLY A 188 5.24 -20.79 6.99
C GLY A 188 6.75 -20.74 6.73
N ALA A 189 7.47 -21.76 7.22
CA ALA A 189 8.93 -21.79 7.24
C ALA A 189 9.60 -22.03 5.86
N ASP A 190 8.87 -22.58 4.90
CA ASP A 190 9.44 -22.97 3.60
C ASP A 190 9.98 -21.77 2.80
N GLY A 191 9.49 -20.56 3.07
CA GLY A 191 9.90 -19.31 2.44
C GLY A 191 11.08 -18.57 3.09
N TYR A 192 11.72 -19.11 4.15
CA TYR A 192 12.65 -18.35 5.00
C TYR A 192 13.76 -17.61 4.23
N TYR A 193 14.42 -18.27 3.29
CA TYR A 193 15.49 -17.60 2.52
C TYR A 193 14.96 -16.50 1.61
N GLY A 194 13.77 -16.66 1.03
CA GLY A 194 13.13 -15.59 0.28
C GLY A 194 12.79 -14.38 1.17
N SER A 195 12.29 -14.63 2.37
CA SER A 195 12.04 -13.56 3.36
C SER A 195 13.34 -12.91 3.86
N LEU A 196 14.43 -13.68 3.99
CA LEU A 196 15.74 -13.14 4.35
C LEU A 196 16.33 -12.27 3.23
N ASP A 197 16.25 -12.72 1.99
CA ASP A 197 16.68 -11.94 0.82
C ASP A 197 15.85 -10.64 0.71
N PHE A 198 14.55 -10.71 0.95
CA PHE A 198 13.70 -9.54 1.03
C PHE A 198 14.15 -8.56 2.13
N ALA A 199 14.35 -9.04 3.36
CA ALA A 199 14.84 -8.22 4.47
C ALA A 199 16.18 -7.54 4.16
N GLN A 200 17.09 -8.25 3.47
CA GLN A 200 18.37 -7.69 3.02
C GLN A 200 18.19 -6.63 1.92
N CYS A 201 17.27 -6.83 0.99
CA CYS A 201 16.93 -5.80 -0.02
C CYS A 201 16.38 -4.54 0.65
N VAL A 202 15.50 -4.69 1.65
CA VAL A 202 14.97 -3.56 2.43
C VAL A 202 16.09 -2.84 3.17
N SER A 203 16.94 -3.55 3.90
CA SER A 203 18.08 -2.95 4.61
C SER A 203 19.06 -2.20 3.68
N ALA A 204 19.28 -2.72 2.46
CA ALA A 204 20.13 -2.05 1.47
C ALA A 204 19.46 -0.77 0.93
N PHE A 205 18.15 -0.79 0.76
CA PHE A 205 17.39 0.39 0.34
C PHE A 205 17.32 1.44 1.45
N ASP A 206 17.12 1.05 2.71
CA ASP A 206 17.17 1.94 3.88
C ASP A 206 18.53 2.65 3.96
N ALA A 207 19.62 1.91 3.77
CA ALA A 207 20.96 2.48 3.75
C ALA A 207 21.11 3.54 2.63
N PHE A 208 20.53 3.29 1.45
CA PHE A 208 20.50 4.27 0.36
C PHE A 208 19.70 5.53 0.77
N LEU A 209 18.53 5.37 1.39
CA LEU A 209 17.70 6.48 1.86
C LEU A 209 18.46 7.32 2.90
N ASP A 210 19.09 6.68 3.88
CA ASP A 210 19.85 7.34 4.95
C ASP A 210 21.07 8.09 4.41
N GLU A 211 21.86 7.46 3.55
CA GLU A 211 23.05 8.06 2.93
C GLU A 211 22.71 9.31 2.10
N ASN A 212 21.49 9.39 1.57
CA ASN A 212 20.99 10.51 0.77
C ASN A 212 20.09 11.48 1.56
N GLY A 213 20.06 11.35 2.90
CA GLY A 213 19.44 12.31 3.78
C GLY A 213 17.92 12.25 3.81
N PHE A 214 17.35 11.05 3.65
CA PHE A 214 15.94 10.82 3.88
C PHE A 214 15.59 11.02 5.35
N ALA A 215 14.46 11.63 5.64
CA ALA A 215 14.02 11.88 7.00
C ALA A 215 12.90 10.92 7.41
N TRP A 216 13.10 10.25 8.53
CA TRP A 216 12.22 9.23 9.06
C TRP A 216 11.45 9.70 10.29
N LYS A 217 10.21 9.23 10.44
CA LYS A 217 9.47 9.25 11.70
C LYS A 217 10.00 8.17 12.67
N PRO A 218 9.72 8.28 13.99
CA PRO A 218 10.00 7.20 14.93
C PRO A 218 9.33 5.88 14.50
N CYS A 219 10.02 4.77 14.79
CA CYS A 219 9.53 3.43 14.49
C CYS A 219 8.31 3.07 15.35
N ILE A 220 7.36 2.35 14.74
CA ILE A 220 6.11 1.89 15.35
C ILE A 220 5.80 0.46 14.92
N GLY A 221 4.87 -0.21 15.62
CA GLY A 221 4.17 -1.39 15.10
C GLY A 221 2.99 -0.96 14.23
N ILE A 222 2.61 -1.80 13.28
CA ILE A 222 1.44 -1.59 12.42
C ILE A 222 0.49 -2.79 12.51
N VAL A 223 -0.72 -2.62 11.99
CA VAL A 223 -1.74 -3.69 12.00
C VAL A 223 -1.24 -4.93 11.28
N GLY A 224 -1.34 -6.07 11.94
CA GLY A 224 -0.83 -7.35 11.46
C GLY A 224 0.67 -7.57 11.66
N TYR A 225 1.42 -6.52 12.01
CA TYR A 225 2.87 -6.54 12.20
C TYR A 225 3.25 -5.70 13.43
N PRO A 226 2.99 -6.23 14.64
CA PRO A 226 3.13 -5.44 15.86
C PRO A 226 4.57 -5.16 16.27
N TRP A 227 5.58 -5.86 15.69
CA TRP A 227 6.99 -5.58 15.99
C TRP A 227 7.34 -4.17 15.50
N PRO A 228 7.81 -3.28 16.39
CA PRO A 228 7.87 -1.85 16.08
C PRO A 228 9.13 -1.43 15.33
N HIS A 229 9.36 -2.02 14.14
CA HIS A 229 10.42 -1.63 13.21
C HIS A 229 9.90 -0.95 11.93
N TRP A 230 8.66 -0.49 11.93
CA TRP A 230 8.08 0.20 10.78
C TRP A 230 8.25 1.71 10.93
N SER A 231 8.75 2.36 9.90
CA SER A 231 8.87 3.81 9.86
C SER A 231 8.25 4.38 8.58
N ALA A 232 7.98 5.66 8.59
CA ALA A 232 7.40 6.39 7.48
C ALA A 232 8.16 7.70 7.23
N PRO A 233 7.99 8.34 6.06
CA PRO A 233 8.61 9.63 5.78
C PRO A 233 8.19 10.69 6.80
N ASP A 234 9.13 11.50 7.26
CA ASP A 234 8.84 12.69 8.08
C ASP A 234 8.45 13.91 7.21
N ASP A 235 8.76 13.87 5.91
CA ASP A 235 8.36 14.87 4.93
C ASP A 235 7.16 14.42 4.11
N GLY A 236 6.17 15.28 3.97
CA GLY A 236 4.94 14.97 3.23
C GLY A 236 3.90 14.20 4.05
N VAL A 237 2.88 13.72 3.36
CA VAL A 237 1.80 12.91 3.94
C VAL A 237 1.96 11.47 3.47
N CYS A 238 2.09 10.55 4.40
CA CYS A 238 2.14 9.11 4.09
C CYS A 238 3.25 8.77 3.07
N GLY A 239 2.94 7.97 2.07
CA GLY A 239 3.89 7.58 1.03
C GLY A 239 4.39 8.72 0.12
N GLN A 240 3.77 9.89 0.15
CA GLN A 240 4.20 11.05 -0.67
C GLN A 240 5.66 11.45 -0.42
N GLY A 241 6.15 11.29 0.81
CA GLY A 241 7.53 11.66 1.16
C GLY A 241 8.57 10.93 0.33
N TYR A 242 8.35 9.67 -0.02
CA TYR A 242 9.26 8.92 -0.91
C TYR A 242 9.33 9.52 -2.31
N PHE A 243 8.19 9.91 -2.88
CA PHE A 243 8.16 10.47 -4.24
C PHE A 243 8.73 11.87 -4.27
N ASN A 244 8.52 12.69 -3.23
CA ASN A 244 9.23 13.96 -3.06
C ASN A 244 10.76 13.74 -3.02
N PHE A 245 11.20 12.72 -2.30
CA PHE A 245 12.61 12.35 -2.23
C PHE A 245 13.15 11.89 -3.59
N PHE A 246 12.44 11.02 -4.32
CA PHE A 246 12.87 10.56 -5.64
C PHE A 246 12.95 11.72 -6.64
N ASP A 247 11.96 12.61 -6.67
CA ASP A 247 12.01 13.80 -7.53
C ASP A 247 13.24 14.66 -7.23
N LYS A 248 13.55 14.84 -5.94
CA LYS A 248 14.74 15.56 -5.49
C LYS A 248 16.02 14.85 -5.94
N GLN A 249 16.13 13.52 -5.75
CA GLN A 249 17.29 12.73 -6.19
C GLN A 249 17.51 12.84 -7.70
N ILE A 250 16.45 12.71 -8.50
CA ILE A 250 16.51 12.84 -9.95
C ILE A 250 17.03 14.24 -10.35
N ALA A 251 16.50 15.30 -9.72
CA ALA A 251 16.87 16.67 -10.05
C ALA A 251 18.29 17.03 -9.59
N GLU A 252 18.68 16.69 -8.36
CA GLU A 252 19.97 17.08 -7.77
C GLU A 252 21.15 16.32 -8.39
N HIS A 253 20.96 15.04 -8.72
CA HIS A 253 22.01 14.21 -9.34
C HIS A 253 21.95 14.20 -10.86
N GLY A 254 20.91 14.79 -11.45
CA GLY A 254 20.72 14.79 -12.90
C GLY A 254 20.55 13.37 -13.46
N TYR A 255 19.85 12.52 -12.74
CA TYR A 255 19.60 11.15 -13.19
C TYR A 255 18.83 11.13 -14.51
N PRO A 256 19.23 10.29 -15.46
CA PRO A 256 18.65 10.26 -16.81
C PRO A 256 17.31 9.51 -16.85
N VAL A 257 16.38 9.89 -15.99
CA VAL A 257 15.04 9.29 -15.85
C VAL A 257 14.01 10.18 -16.52
N GLU A 258 13.29 9.63 -17.50
CA GLU A 258 12.16 10.26 -18.18
C GLU A 258 10.87 9.54 -17.79
N ILE A 259 9.90 10.26 -17.23
CA ILE A 259 8.60 9.71 -16.82
C ILE A 259 7.53 10.20 -17.79
N MET A 260 6.85 9.26 -18.46
CA MET A 260 5.75 9.51 -19.39
C MET A 260 4.43 9.14 -18.73
N LEU A 261 3.69 10.14 -18.26
CA LEU A 261 2.37 9.98 -17.64
C LEU A 261 1.26 9.81 -18.70
N ASN A 262 0.09 9.27 -18.31
CA ASN A 262 -1.05 8.98 -19.19
C ASN A 262 -0.65 8.13 -20.42
N THR A 263 0.31 7.23 -20.21
CA THR A 263 0.93 6.43 -21.28
C THR A 263 0.91 4.95 -20.88
N PRO A 264 -0.28 4.28 -20.88
CA PRO A 264 -0.40 2.88 -20.55
C PRO A 264 0.37 1.98 -21.51
N VAL A 265 1.12 1.03 -20.97
CA VAL A 265 1.71 -0.07 -21.73
C VAL A 265 0.57 -1.01 -22.17
N THR A 266 0.56 -1.35 -23.46
CA THR A 266 -0.48 -2.17 -24.08
C THR A 266 0.03 -3.52 -24.57
N GLU A 267 1.33 -3.62 -24.93
CA GLU A 267 1.93 -4.83 -25.50
C GLU A 267 3.41 -4.92 -25.14
N LEU A 268 3.94 -6.15 -25.11
CA LEU A 268 5.38 -6.40 -25.05
C LEU A 268 5.98 -6.25 -26.46
N LEU A 269 7.04 -5.46 -26.60
CA LEU A 269 7.78 -5.33 -27.85
C LEU A 269 8.83 -6.43 -27.94
N LYS A 270 8.82 -7.20 -29.04
CA LYS A 270 9.63 -8.44 -29.17
C LYS A 270 10.54 -8.45 -30.39
N GLU A 271 11.66 -9.14 -30.24
CA GLU A 271 12.52 -9.59 -31.35
C GLU A 271 12.78 -11.09 -31.22
N GLY A 272 12.10 -11.87 -32.05
CA GLY A 272 12.04 -13.32 -31.86
C GLY A 272 11.29 -13.68 -30.56
N ASP A 273 11.94 -14.43 -29.67
CA ASP A 273 11.40 -14.80 -28.36
C ASP A 273 11.81 -13.84 -27.23
N ALA A 274 12.73 -12.91 -27.50
CA ALA A 274 13.19 -11.94 -26.51
C ALA A 274 12.26 -10.72 -26.44
N VAL A 275 11.98 -10.25 -25.23
CA VAL A 275 11.33 -8.96 -24.99
C VAL A 275 12.39 -7.85 -25.06
N VAL A 276 12.17 -6.89 -25.93
CA VAL A 276 13.11 -5.78 -26.17
C VAL A 276 12.52 -4.42 -25.80
N GLY A 277 11.37 -4.40 -25.11
CA GLY A 277 10.72 -3.18 -24.69
C GLY A 277 9.21 -3.28 -24.57
N PHE A 278 8.55 -2.14 -24.67
CA PHE A 278 7.09 -2.02 -24.57
C PHE A 278 6.51 -1.17 -25.71
N THR A 279 5.30 -1.55 -26.13
CA THR A 279 4.38 -0.67 -26.85
C THR A 279 3.46 0.01 -25.86
N ALA A 280 3.29 1.32 -25.95
CA ALA A 280 2.38 2.10 -25.12
C ALA A 280 1.55 3.04 -26.00
N VAL A 281 0.32 3.33 -25.59
CA VAL A 281 -0.58 4.24 -26.33
C VAL A 281 -1.00 5.36 -25.38
N ALA A 282 -0.58 6.57 -25.69
CA ALA A 282 -0.93 7.74 -24.89
C ALA A 282 -2.43 8.12 -25.03
N GLU A 283 -2.91 8.96 -24.11
CA GLU A 283 -4.30 9.40 -24.06
C GLU A 283 -4.75 10.12 -25.37
N ASP A 284 -3.83 10.77 -26.06
CA ASP A 284 -4.08 11.42 -27.35
C ASP A 284 -4.09 10.47 -28.56
N GLY A 285 -3.82 9.17 -28.33
CA GLY A 285 -3.74 8.13 -29.35
C GLY A 285 -2.34 7.91 -29.94
N THR A 286 -1.34 8.70 -29.58
CA THR A 286 0.04 8.49 -30.01
C THR A 286 0.57 7.14 -29.52
N THR A 287 1.08 6.32 -30.42
CA THR A 287 1.69 5.03 -30.10
C THR A 287 3.19 5.19 -29.92
N TYR A 288 3.72 4.71 -28.81
CA TYR A 288 5.15 4.68 -28.53
C TYR A 288 5.66 3.24 -28.59
N HIS A 289 6.69 2.99 -29.41
CA HIS A 289 7.49 1.77 -29.32
C HIS A 289 8.78 2.13 -28.58
N VAL A 290 8.90 1.69 -27.33
CA VAL A 290 10.05 1.99 -26.47
C VAL A 290 10.96 0.77 -26.43
N ARG A 291 12.13 0.85 -27.06
CA ARG A 291 13.14 -0.21 -27.08
C ARG A 291 14.18 0.01 -25.99
N ALA A 292 14.49 -1.05 -25.27
CA ALA A 292 15.45 -1.05 -24.18
C ALA A 292 16.61 -2.02 -24.46
N SER A 293 17.83 -1.53 -24.33
CA SER A 293 19.05 -2.32 -24.63
C SER A 293 19.43 -3.29 -23.51
N ARG A 294 18.94 -3.08 -22.27
CA ARG A 294 19.27 -3.87 -21.08
C ARG A 294 18.10 -4.65 -20.50
N GLY A 295 16.88 -4.19 -20.69
CA GLY A 295 15.70 -4.89 -20.20
C GLY A 295 14.44 -4.05 -20.11
N ALA A 296 13.32 -4.74 -19.97
CA ALA A 296 11.98 -4.19 -19.79
C ALA A 296 11.40 -4.72 -18.47
N LEU A 297 11.02 -3.81 -17.56
CA LEU A 297 10.53 -4.14 -16.21
C LEU A 297 9.02 -3.94 -16.10
N LEU A 298 8.30 -4.96 -15.67
CA LEU A 298 6.94 -4.86 -15.20
C LEU A 298 6.94 -4.45 -13.72
N ALA A 299 6.43 -3.26 -13.42
CA ALA A 299 6.27 -2.70 -12.06
C ALA A 299 4.84 -2.15 -11.87
N THR A 300 3.86 -2.87 -12.41
CA THR A 300 2.48 -2.41 -12.61
C THR A 300 1.57 -2.61 -11.41
N GLY A 301 2.08 -3.19 -10.32
CA GLY A 301 1.29 -3.59 -9.16
C GLY A 301 0.44 -4.83 -9.42
N GLY A 302 -0.36 -5.21 -8.43
CA GLY A 302 -1.24 -6.37 -8.47
C GLY A 302 -2.59 -6.11 -9.14
N PHE A 303 -3.63 -6.83 -8.68
CA PHE A 303 -4.97 -6.78 -9.29
C PHE A 303 -6.13 -6.53 -8.30
N SER A 304 -5.85 -6.07 -7.09
CA SER A 304 -6.87 -5.82 -6.06
C SER A 304 -7.88 -4.71 -6.38
N GLY A 305 -7.64 -3.93 -7.44
CA GLY A 305 -8.62 -3.02 -8.04
C GLY A 305 -9.45 -3.62 -9.19
N ASN A 306 -9.27 -4.92 -9.51
CA ASN A 306 -9.95 -5.61 -10.60
C ASN A 306 -10.94 -6.66 -10.07
N PRO A 307 -12.23 -6.34 -9.94
CA PRO A 307 -13.21 -7.26 -9.36
C PRO A 307 -13.38 -8.56 -10.16
N ASP A 308 -13.11 -8.56 -11.46
CA ASP A 308 -13.23 -9.76 -12.28
C ASP A 308 -12.09 -10.74 -11.99
N MET A 309 -10.84 -10.27 -11.93
CA MET A 309 -9.69 -11.11 -11.53
C MET A 309 -9.83 -11.57 -10.07
N LEU A 310 -10.25 -10.67 -9.15
CA LEU A 310 -10.49 -11.07 -7.78
C LEU A 310 -11.49 -12.23 -7.68
N ARG A 311 -12.59 -12.18 -8.43
CA ARG A 311 -13.58 -13.28 -8.45
C ARG A 311 -13.07 -14.53 -9.14
N GLU A 312 -12.29 -14.40 -10.20
CA GLU A 312 -11.71 -15.52 -10.94
C GLU A 312 -10.79 -16.37 -10.07
N TYR A 313 -9.96 -15.71 -9.26
CA TYR A 313 -8.95 -16.40 -8.43
C TYR A 313 -9.41 -16.66 -6.99
N ASN A 314 -10.50 -16.07 -6.53
CA ASN A 314 -10.93 -16.20 -5.13
C ASN A 314 -11.32 -17.65 -4.77
N THR A 315 -10.59 -18.23 -3.82
CA THR A 315 -10.92 -19.50 -3.17
C THR A 315 -11.07 -19.39 -1.66
N MET A 316 -10.71 -18.24 -1.08
CA MET A 316 -10.60 -18.02 0.37
C MET A 316 -11.81 -17.34 0.98
N TRP A 317 -12.33 -16.31 0.32
CA TRP A 317 -13.28 -15.38 0.94
C TRP A 317 -14.71 -15.68 0.56
N PRO A 318 -15.67 -15.59 1.51
CA PRO A 318 -17.06 -15.99 1.31
C PRO A 318 -17.90 -14.88 0.64
N TRP A 319 -17.47 -14.31 -0.47
CA TRP A 319 -18.29 -13.38 -1.25
C TRP A 319 -18.84 -14.01 -2.52
N ASP A 320 -19.95 -13.50 -3.02
CA ASP A 320 -20.58 -13.92 -4.25
C ASP A 320 -20.47 -12.86 -5.36
N GLU A 321 -20.98 -13.17 -6.55
CA GLU A 321 -20.96 -12.28 -7.71
C GLU A 321 -21.73 -10.97 -7.52
N ASN A 322 -22.65 -10.90 -6.54
CA ASN A 322 -23.48 -9.75 -6.25
C ASN A 322 -22.92 -8.90 -5.10
N THR A 323 -21.94 -9.41 -4.35
CA THR A 323 -21.32 -8.69 -3.25
C THR A 323 -20.45 -7.57 -3.81
N PRO A 324 -20.67 -6.30 -3.43
CA PRO A 324 -19.71 -5.25 -3.75
C PRO A 324 -18.34 -5.61 -3.21
N LEU A 325 -17.29 -5.37 -4.00
CA LEU A 325 -15.91 -5.55 -3.57
C LEU A 325 -15.28 -4.18 -3.38
N PRO A 326 -15.37 -3.61 -2.17
CA PRO A 326 -14.66 -2.37 -1.88
C PRO A 326 -13.16 -2.62 -1.99
N THR A 327 -12.40 -1.60 -2.35
CA THR A 327 -10.95 -1.67 -2.46
C THR A 327 -10.31 -0.43 -1.85
N THR A 328 -9.18 -0.63 -1.18
CA THR A 328 -8.33 0.46 -0.69
C THR A 328 -7.45 1.04 -1.79
N ASN A 329 -7.43 0.40 -2.97
CA ASN A 329 -6.48 0.68 -4.03
C ASN A 329 -6.87 1.88 -4.88
N VAL A 330 -5.85 2.52 -5.47
CA VAL A 330 -6.06 3.55 -6.48
C VAL A 330 -6.67 2.96 -7.75
N TYR A 331 -7.41 3.81 -8.49
CA TYR A 331 -7.89 3.43 -9.81
C TYR A 331 -6.73 3.03 -10.73
N GLY A 332 -6.87 1.89 -11.35
CA GLY A 332 -5.88 1.39 -12.30
C GLY A 332 -5.05 0.18 -11.83
N HIS A 333 -5.27 -0.30 -10.61
CA HIS A 333 -4.59 -1.49 -10.06
C HIS A 333 -5.30 -2.78 -10.56
N HIS A 334 -5.07 -3.13 -11.85
CA HIS A 334 -5.92 -4.08 -12.59
C HIS A 334 -5.20 -5.33 -13.10
N GLY A 335 -3.96 -5.59 -12.68
CA GLY A 335 -3.18 -6.77 -13.09
C GLY A 335 -2.66 -6.68 -14.53
N ASP A 336 -2.43 -5.49 -15.07
CA ASP A 336 -2.06 -5.32 -16.48
C ASP A 336 -0.73 -6.02 -16.81
N GLY A 337 0.30 -5.89 -15.97
CA GLY A 337 1.58 -6.56 -16.20
C GLY A 337 1.49 -8.07 -16.04
N ILE A 338 0.65 -8.58 -15.12
CA ILE A 338 0.40 -10.02 -14.98
C ILE A 338 -0.20 -10.58 -16.29
N LYS A 339 -1.18 -9.88 -16.87
CA LYS A 339 -1.81 -10.29 -18.15
C LYS A 339 -0.80 -10.31 -19.29
N LEU A 340 0.02 -9.25 -19.40
CA LEU A 340 1.07 -9.17 -20.42
C LEU A 340 2.09 -10.31 -20.29
N ALA A 341 2.49 -10.65 -19.06
CA ALA A 341 3.41 -11.76 -18.81
C ALA A 341 2.78 -13.12 -19.14
N LEU A 342 1.51 -13.32 -18.78
CA LEU A 342 0.76 -14.54 -19.10
C LEU A 342 0.64 -14.79 -20.62
N GLU A 343 0.51 -13.73 -21.43
CA GLU A 343 0.49 -13.84 -22.90
C GLU A 343 1.81 -14.42 -23.46
N GLU A 344 2.92 -14.27 -22.72
CA GLU A 344 4.24 -14.84 -23.05
C GLU A 344 4.52 -16.19 -22.37
N GLY A 345 3.53 -16.77 -21.68
CA GLY A 345 3.67 -18.04 -20.99
C GLY A 345 4.46 -17.94 -19.68
N ALA A 346 4.40 -16.79 -19.01
CA ALA A 346 4.97 -16.65 -17.68
C ALA A 346 4.26 -17.56 -16.68
N GLU A 347 5.00 -18.11 -15.74
CA GLU A 347 4.47 -18.78 -14.57
C GLU A 347 3.88 -17.74 -13.61
N VAL A 348 2.71 -18.04 -13.04
CA VAL A 348 2.09 -17.29 -11.95
C VAL A 348 1.82 -18.20 -10.77
N ALA A 349 1.94 -17.69 -9.56
CA ALA A 349 1.69 -18.47 -8.35
C ALA A 349 0.89 -17.64 -7.34
N LEU A 350 0.30 -18.29 -6.34
CA LEU A 350 -0.46 -17.70 -5.23
C LEU A 350 -1.59 -16.74 -5.68
N MET A 351 -2.13 -16.92 -6.88
CA MET A 351 -3.15 -16.00 -7.44
C MET A 351 -4.43 -15.94 -6.60
N ASP A 352 -4.69 -16.96 -5.79
CA ASP A 352 -5.80 -17.02 -4.85
C ASP A 352 -5.47 -16.43 -3.45
N SER A 353 -4.22 -16.04 -3.20
CA SER A 353 -3.83 -15.36 -1.98
C SER A 353 -4.20 -13.87 -2.06
N LEU A 354 -5.39 -13.57 -1.57
CA LEU A 354 -5.99 -12.24 -1.62
C LEU A 354 -6.07 -11.67 -0.20
N MET A 355 -5.21 -10.71 0.12
CA MET A 355 -5.26 -10.05 1.42
C MET A 355 -6.40 -9.03 1.46
N MET A 356 -7.30 -9.22 2.42
CA MET A 356 -8.31 -8.22 2.76
C MET A 356 -7.80 -7.33 3.90
N PHE A 357 -8.26 -6.09 3.90
CA PHE A 357 -7.91 -5.10 4.91
C PHE A 357 -9.13 -4.80 5.80
N PRO A 358 -9.06 -5.00 7.12
CA PRO A 358 -10.21 -4.90 8.01
C PRO A 358 -10.57 -3.46 8.43
N PHE A 359 -9.81 -2.44 7.98
CA PHE A 359 -9.99 -1.05 8.40
C PHE A 359 -10.40 -0.11 7.27
N ALA A 360 -11.01 -0.65 6.21
CA ALA A 360 -11.54 0.15 5.12
C ALA A 360 -12.76 0.98 5.58
N ASP A 361 -12.89 2.18 5.06
CA ASP A 361 -14.04 3.05 5.32
C ASP A 361 -15.35 2.42 4.77
N VAL A 362 -16.39 2.38 5.59
CA VAL A 362 -17.68 1.75 5.24
C VAL A 362 -18.39 2.40 4.05
N LYS A 363 -18.00 3.62 3.64
CA LYS A 363 -18.67 4.39 2.57
C LYS A 363 -17.94 4.32 1.24
N ASN A 364 -16.61 4.29 1.26
CA ASN A 364 -15.81 4.43 0.06
C ASN A 364 -14.62 3.45 -0.04
N GLY A 365 -14.42 2.58 0.95
CA GLY A 365 -13.32 1.62 0.96
C GLY A 365 -11.92 2.21 1.24
N CYS A 366 -11.80 3.52 1.41
CA CYS A 366 -10.51 4.16 1.66
C CYS A 366 -9.97 3.86 3.05
N ASP A 367 -8.66 3.78 3.18
CA ASP A 367 -7.93 3.65 4.44
C ASP A 367 -7.66 5.01 5.11
N GLU A 368 -7.39 6.05 4.32
CA GLU A 368 -6.92 7.36 4.79
C GLU A 368 -7.94 8.15 5.64
N THR A 369 -9.12 7.61 5.88
CA THR A 369 -10.14 8.20 6.76
C THR A 369 -10.06 7.67 8.20
N THR A 370 -9.12 6.78 8.48
CA THR A 370 -8.89 6.22 9.82
C THR A 370 -8.32 7.27 10.77
N VAL A 371 -8.85 7.33 11.98
CA VAL A 371 -8.35 8.15 13.09
C VAL A 371 -8.09 7.24 14.28
N GLY A 372 -6.82 7.00 14.55
CA GLY A 372 -6.33 6.12 15.59
C GLY A 372 -5.00 5.48 15.22
N ALA A 373 -4.33 4.91 16.20
CA ALA A 373 -3.13 4.12 15.98
C ALA A 373 -3.51 2.70 15.55
N ASP A 374 -2.72 2.10 14.66
CA ASP A 374 -3.02 0.78 14.11
C ASP A 374 -3.02 -0.32 15.18
N THR A 375 -2.10 -0.23 16.16
CA THR A 375 -1.95 -1.22 17.23
C THR A 375 -2.30 -0.71 18.62
N ASP A 376 -2.46 0.61 18.80
CA ASP A 376 -2.85 1.23 20.07
C ASP A 376 -4.29 1.74 20.01
N CYS A 377 -5.20 0.84 19.73
CA CYS A 377 -6.63 1.09 19.65
C CYS A 377 -7.41 -0.04 20.31
N LEU A 378 -8.69 0.18 20.49
CA LEU A 378 -9.66 -0.83 20.88
C LEU A 378 -10.60 -1.06 19.70
N LEU A 379 -10.80 -2.31 19.28
CA LEU A 379 -11.76 -2.68 18.25
C LEU A 379 -13.05 -3.20 18.90
N VAL A 380 -14.18 -2.58 18.56
CA VAL A 380 -15.49 -3.04 18.98
C VAL A 380 -16.42 -3.26 17.79
N ASN A 381 -17.33 -4.22 17.90
CA ASN A 381 -18.37 -4.49 16.91
C ASN A 381 -19.52 -3.48 17.00
N ALA A 382 -20.53 -3.61 16.16
CA ALA A 382 -21.70 -2.74 16.16
C ALA A 382 -22.52 -2.74 17.48
N ASN A 383 -22.32 -3.74 18.36
CA ASN A 383 -22.93 -3.79 19.68
C ASN A 383 -22.09 -3.05 20.75
N GLY A 384 -20.89 -2.60 20.43
CA GLY A 384 -19.95 -2.00 21.39
C GLY A 384 -19.13 -3.02 22.19
N GLU A 385 -19.00 -4.26 21.70
CA GLU A 385 -18.28 -5.36 22.34
C GLU A 385 -16.94 -5.58 21.67
N ARG A 386 -15.85 -5.71 22.44
CA ARG A 386 -14.55 -6.17 21.95
C ARG A 386 -14.66 -7.63 21.49
N PHE A 387 -14.07 -7.99 20.36
CA PHE A 387 -14.26 -9.30 19.76
C PHE A 387 -12.97 -9.99 19.32
N ILE A 388 -11.80 -9.32 19.44
CA ILE A 388 -10.52 -9.83 18.94
C ILE A 388 -9.34 -9.17 19.64
N ASP A 389 -8.15 -9.75 19.54
CA ASP A 389 -6.86 -9.09 19.75
C ASP A 389 -6.56 -8.16 18.57
N GLU A 390 -6.32 -6.90 18.84
CA GLU A 390 -6.09 -5.83 17.86
C GLU A 390 -4.72 -5.91 17.17
N THR A 391 -3.86 -6.82 17.60
CA THR A 391 -2.49 -7.00 17.06
C THR A 391 -2.35 -8.21 16.14
N LEU A 392 -3.44 -8.96 15.91
CA LEU A 392 -3.43 -10.12 15.03
C LEU A 392 -3.23 -9.73 13.55
N ASP A 393 -2.90 -10.73 12.74
CA ASP A 393 -2.75 -10.56 11.31
C ASP A 393 -4.07 -10.17 10.61
N ARG A 394 -3.94 -9.59 9.43
CA ARG A 394 -5.08 -9.04 8.66
C ARG A 394 -6.08 -10.10 8.22
N TYR A 395 -5.63 -11.32 7.91
CA TYR A 395 -6.51 -12.44 7.53
C TYR A 395 -7.41 -12.83 8.70
N THR A 396 -6.81 -13.11 9.85
CA THR A 396 -7.54 -13.46 11.09
C THR A 396 -8.50 -12.35 11.51
N MET A 397 -8.07 -11.07 11.43
CA MET A 397 -8.95 -9.94 11.76
C MET A 397 -10.12 -9.82 10.78
N THR A 398 -9.88 -10.00 9.49
CA THR A 398 -10.93 -9.90 8.47
C THR A 398 -11.94 -11.04 8.61
N GLU A 399 -11.49 -12.28 8.84
CA GLU A 399 -12.38 -13.41 9.12
C GLU A 399 -13.24 -13.16 10.35
N ALA A 400 -12.65 -12.64 11.42
CA ALA A 400 -13.39 -12.29 12.64
C ALA A 400 -14.39 -11.15 12.41
N LEU A 401 -14.02 -10.13 11.62
CA LEU A 401 -14.89 -9.01 11.26
C LEU A 401 -16.10 -9.47 10.44
N MET A 402 -15.92 -10.36 9.47
CA MET A 402 -17.01 -10.93 8.66
C MET A 402 -18.03 -11.73 9.49
N GLN A 403 -17.68 -12.12 10.72
CA GLN A 403 -18.60 -12.77 11.68
C GLN A 403 -19.33 -11.77 12.58
N GLN A 404 -18.98 -10.47 12.54
CA GLN A 404 -19.62 -9.45 13.37
C GLN A 404 -20.91 -8.93 12.74
N PRO A 405 -21.82 -8.35 13.55
CA PRO A 405 -23.04 -7.71 13.03
C PRO A 405 -22.70 -6.64 11.98
N ASP A 406 -23.41 -6.72 10.85
CA ASP A 406 -23.27 -5.81 9.70
C ASP A 406 -21.87 -5.80 9.06
N GLU A 407 -20.97 -6.71 9.44
CA GLU A 407 -19.56 -6.74 9.02
C GLU A 407 -18.85 -5.39 9.25
N VAL A 408 -19.19 -4.75 10.37
CA VAL A 408 -18.65 -3.44 10.77
C VAL A 408 -17.97 -3.54 12.12
N LEU A 409 -16.82 -2.91 12.22
CA LEU A 409 -16.16 -2.59 13.48
C LEU A 409 -16.05 -1.07 13.66
N PHE A 410 -15.85 -0.64 14.90
CA PHE A 410 -15.39 0.70 15.24
C PHE A 410 -13.99 0.63 15.83
N LEU A 411 -13.06 1.35 15.23
CA LEU A 411 -11.75 1.60 15.82
C LEU A 411 -11.89 2.76 16.78
N ILE A 412 -11.71 2.46 18.08
CA ILE A 412 -11.83 3.42 19.17
C ILE A 412 -10.47 3.93 19.56
N SER A 413 -10.31 5.23 19.60
CA SER A 413 -9.11 5.92 20.07
C SER A 413 -9.47 7.11 20.95
N ASP A 414 -8.51 7.62 21.67
CA ASP A 414 -8.65 8.83 22.47
C ASP A 414 -7.66 9.91 22.02
N ARG A 415 -7.54 10.98 22.79
CA ARG A 415 -6.61 12.07 22.47
C ARG A 415 -5.17 11.58 22.23
N ASP A 416 -4.72 10.60 23.03
CA ASP A 416 -3.32 10.22 23.07
C ASP A 416 -2.99 9.19 21.97
N THR A 417 -3.98 8.37 21.54
CA THR A 417 -3.84 7.36 20.50
C THR A 417 -4.42 7.76 19.14
N SER A 418 -5.14 8.89 19.06
CA SER A 418 -5.83 9.31 17.81
C SER A 418 -4.90 9.72 16.67
N ARG A 419 -3.65 10.08 16.96
CA ARG A 419 -2.70 10.67 16.00
C ARG A 419 -3.25 11.92 15.29
N VAL A 420 -4.10 12.69 15.98
CA VAL A 420 -4.65 13.95 15.47
C VAL A 420 -3.68 15.08 15.79
N GLU A 421 -3.23 15.79 14.75
CA GLU A 421 -2.39 16.98 14.86
C GLU A 421 -3.18 18.23 14.46
N GLY A 422 -3.52 19.07 15.44
CA GLY A 422 -4.39 20.23 15.23
C GLY A 422 -5.78 19.81 14.74
N ASP A 423 -6.14 20.16 13.51
CA ASP A 423 -7.43 19.83 12.88
C ASP A 423 -7.34 18.71 11.85
N TYR A 424 -6.22 17.96 11.80
CA TYR A 424 -5.95 16.97 10.77
C TYR A 424 -5.59 15.60 11.36
N SER A 425 -5.99 14.53 10.67
CA SER A 425 -5.56 13.16 10.96
C SER A 425 -4.12 12.92 10.48
N TYR A 426 -3.55 11.78 10.87
CA TYR A 426 -2.25 11.32 10.37
C TYR A 426 -2.16 11.35 8.83
N TYR A 427 -3.25 11.01 8.14
CA TYR A 427 -3.36 11.04 6.68
C TYR A 427 -3.66 12.45 6.10
N GLY A 428 -3.52 13.50 6.89
CA GLY A 428 -3.76 14.88 6.44
C GLY A 428 -5.22 15.20 6.12
N ARG A 429 -6.18 14.39 6.60
CA ARG A 429 -7.61 14.62 6.40
C ARG A 429 -8.17 15.53 7.49
N SER A 430 -8.98 16.50 7.09
CA SER A 430 -9.64 17.39 8.06
C SER A 430 -10.61 16.60 8.94
N ILE A 431 -10.41 16.64 10.26
CA ILE A 431 -11.26 15.99 11.26
C ILE A 431 -12.72 16.43 11.12
N GLN A 432 -12.96 17.73 10.97
CA GLN A 432 -14.33 18.25 10.81
C GLN A 432 -14.99 17.69 9.55
N ARG A 433 -14.25 17.59 8.44
CA ARG A 433 -14.78 17.01 7.20
C ARG A 433 -15.12 15.54 7.35
N LEU A 434 -14.29 14.76 8.04
CA LEU A 434 -14.58 13.34 8.31
C LEU A 434 -15.87 13.20 9.14
N ILE A 435 -16.05 14.06 10.16
CA ILE A 435 -17.27 14.10 10.99
C ILE A 435 -18.49 14.47 10.13
N ASP A 436 -18.41 15.54 9.35
CA ASP A 436 -19.52 16.01 8.49
C ASP A 436 -19.94 14.94 7.47
N GLN A 437 -18.98 14.11 7.03
CA GLN A 437 -19.22 13.00 6.10
C GLN A 437 -19.68 11.71 6.82
N GLY A 438 -19.68 11.69 8.17
CA GLY A 438 -20.01 10.51 8.97
C GLY A 438 -19.02 9.35 8.78
N GLN A 439 -17.76 9.67 8.56
CA GLN A 439 -16.62 8.75 8.49
C GLN A 439 -15.85 8.69 9.80
N LEU A 440 -16.16 9.60 10.73
CA LEU A 440 -15.60 9.70 12.07
C LEU A 440 -16.67 10.19 13.04
N PHE A 441 -16.71 9.59 14.22
CA PHE A 441 -17.44 10.10 15.37
C PHE A 441 -16.46 10.69 16.39
N ARG A 442 -16.86 11.76 17.08
CA ARG A 442 -16.06 12.41 18.11
C ARG A 442 -16.96 12.86 19.26
N ALA A 443 -16.54 12.56 20.48
CA ALA A 443 -17.27 12.96 21.69
C ALA A 443 -16.32 13.26 22.86
N ASP A 444 -16.82 14.01 23.83
CA ASP A 444 -16.07 14.28 25.06
C ASP A 444 -16.37 13.25 26.18
N THR A 445 -17.37 12.38 25.96
CA THR A 445 -17.72 11.26 26.87
C THR A 445 -17.96 9.98 26.09
N LEU A 446 -17.75 8.82 26.73
CA LEU A 446 -18.00 7.52 26.11
C LEU A 446 -19.50 7.29 25.86
N GLU A 447 -20.38 7.85 26.71
CA GLU A 447 -21.83 7.76 26.51
C GLU A 447 -22.29 8.50 25.25
N GLU A 448 -21.74 9.68 25.00
CA GLU A 448 -22.01 10.43 23.77
C GLU A 448 -21.46 9.73 22.53
N LEU A 449 -20.28 9.11 22.65
CA LEU A 449 -19.69 8.32 21.58
C LEU A 449 -20.55 7.10 21.24
N ALA A 450 -21.04 6.36 22.26
CA ALA A 450 -21.96 5.24 22.09
C ALA A 450 -23.26 5.65 21.39
N ASP A 451 -23.82 6.83 21.74
CA ASP A 451 -25.00 7.38 21.03
C ASP A 451 -24.74 7.61 19.54
N GLN A 452 -23.56 8.15 19.21
CA GLN A 452 -23.19 8.40 17.80
C GLN A 452 -22.95 7.09 17.04
N MET A 453 -22.35 6.08 17.67
CA MET A 453 -22.15 4.73 17.12
C MET A 453 -23.46 3.94 17.00
N GLY A 454 -24.46 4.29 17.81
CA GLY A 454 -25.75 3.58 17.85
C GLY A 454 -25.72 2.28 18.67
N CYS A 455 -24.73 2.08 19.53
CA CYS A 455 -24.62 0.90 20.39
C CYS A 455 -25.15 1.15 21.83
N ASP A 456 -25.30 0.07 22.61
CA ASP A 456 -25.72 0.19 24.02
C ASP A 456 -24.63 0.79 24.90
N LYS A 457 -24.94 1.91 25.56
CA LYS A 457 -23.99 2.68 26.37
C LYS A 457 -23.38 1.88 27.52
N ASN A 458 -24.14 1.01 28.15
CA ASN A 458 -23.64 0.23 29.28
C ASN A 458 -22.70 -0.88 28.83
N THR A 459 -23.01 -1.51 27.69
CA THR A 459 -22.16 -2.51 27.08
C THR A 459 -20.84 -1.86 26.65
N PHE A 460 -20.88 -0.74 25.92
CA PHE A 460 -19.69 -0.06 25.48
C PHE A 460 -18.82 0.45 26.64
N ALA A 461 -19.42 1.08 27.66
CA ALA A 461 -18.69 1.53 28.84
C ALA A 461 -18.01 0.38 29.58
N ALA A 462 -18.70 -0.76 29.76
CA ALA A 462 -18.12 -1.95 30.39
C ALA A 462 -16.98 -2.55 29.55
N THR A 463 -17.10 -2.53 28.20
CA THR A 463 -16.05 -2.97 27.28
C THR A 463 -14.79 -2.11 27.44
N VAL A 464 -14.92 -0.77 27.43
CA VAL A 464 -13.79 0.15 27.60
C VAL A 464 -13.16 0.01 28.99
N GLU A 465 -13.96 -0.10 30.06
CA GLU A 465 -13.45 -0.31 31.41
C GLU A 465 -12.62 -1.60 31.50
N ARG A 466 -13.14 -2.69 30.94
CA ARG A 466 -12.45 -4.00 30.92
C ARG A 466 -11.16 -3.93 30.11
N TYR A 467 -11.18 -3.30 28.92
CA TYR A 467 -10.00 -3.10 28.09
C TYR A 467 -8.93 -2.30 28.83
N ASN A 468 -9.32 -1.21 29.51
CA ASN A 468 -8.40 -0.37 30.27
C ASN A 468 -7.75 -1.11 31.45
N GLU A 469 -8.49 -2.02 32.12
CA GLU A 469 -7.91 -2.90 33.14
C GLU A 469 -6.83 -3.82 32.55
N ILE A 470 -7.13 -4.46 31.40
CA ILE A 470 -6.23 -5.34 30.66
C ILE A 470 -4.97 -4.58 30.25
N ALA A 471 -5.14 -3.43 29.61
CA ALA A 471 -4.02 -2.62 29.11
C ALA A 471 -3.07 -2.18 30.25
N ARG A 472 -3.61 -1.76 31.39
CA ARG A 472 -2.79 -1.39 32.56
C ARG A 472 -2.07 -2.56 33.21
N ASN A 473 -2.66 -3.75 33.13
CA ASN A 473 -2.05 -4.96 33.71
C ASN A 473 -1.04 -5.61 32.76
N GLY A 474 -1.07 -5.28 31.45
CA GLY A 474 -0.21 -5.86 30.43
C GLY A 474 -0.47 -7.35 30.16
N GLU A 475 -1.63 -7.87 30.57
CA GLU A 475 -2.05 -9.26 30.38
C GLU A 475 -3.50 -9.30 29.91
N ASP A 476 -3.75 -9.90 28.76
CA ASP A 476 -5.08 -10.06 28.17
C ASP A 476 -5.59 -11.50 28.27
N PRO A 477 -6.37 -11.82 29.31
CA PRO A 477 -6.96 -13.16 29.47
C PRO A 477 -8.15 -13.40 28.53
N ASP A 478 -8.65 -12.36 27.83
CA ASP A 478 -9.86 -12.45 27.04
C ASP A 478 -9.53 -12.86 25.59
N PHE A 479 -8.47 -12.27 24.98
CA PHE A 479 -8.09 -12.51 23.59
C PHE A 479 -6.59 -12.81 23.39
N GLY A 480 -5.75 -12.64 24.42
CA GLY A 480 -4.34 -13.02 24.40
C GLY A 480 -3.40 -11.96 23.86
N ARG A 481 -3.83 -10.71 23.70
CA ARG A 481 -2.96 -9.61 23.27
C ARG A 481 -1.78 -9.45 24.22
N MET A 482 -0.55 -9.39 23.64
CA MET A 482 0.69 -9.35 24.40
C MET A 482 1.34 -7.97 24.47
N ILE A 483 1.08 -7.11 23.49
CA ILE A 483 1.73 -5.81 23.37
C ILE A 483 0.75 -4.69 23.73
N PHE A 484 1.10 -3.94 24.78
CA PHE A 484 0.44 -2.72 25.20
C PHE A 484 1.48 -1.62 25.40
N THR A 485 1.13 -0.39 25.10
CA THR A 485 1.93 0.80 25.40
C THR A 485 1.35 1.56 26.61
N PRO A 486 2.06 2.51 27.18
CA PRO A 486 1.49 3.37 28.23
C PRO A 486 0.24 4.13 27.78
N ASP A 487 0.07 4.36 26.47
CA ASP A 487 -1.03 5.11 25.89
C ASP A 487 -2.22 4.20 25.47
N SER A 488 -2.08 2.87 25.51
CA SER A 488 -3.14 1.92 25.15
C SER A 488 -4.48 2.11 25.90
N PRO A 489 -4.53 2.51 27.19
CA PRO A 489 -5.80 2.76 27.86
C PRO A 489 -6.58 3.93 27.24
N ILE A 490 -7.86 3.74 26.95
CA ILE A 490 -8.78 4.74 26.37
C ILE A 490 -9.41 5.56 27.51
N GLU A 491 -8.80 6.71 27.86
CA GLU A 491 -9.17 7.47 29.06
C GLU A 491 -9.24 8.99 28.86
N ASN A 492 -8.57 9.51 27.83
CA ASN A 492 -8.30 10.93 27.68
C ASN A 492 -9.12 11.57 26.56
N PRO A 493 -10.22 12.31 26.88
CA PRO A 493 -11.04 12.92 25.82
C PRO A 493 -10.24 13.98 25.02
N PRO A 494 -10.64 14.27 23.77
CA PRO A 494 -11.80 13.69 23.09
C PRO A 494 -11.61 12.26 22.68
N PHE A 495 -12.71 11.49 22.65
CA PHE A 495 -12.77 10.14 22.15
C PHE A 495 -13.20 10.13 20.70
N TYR A 496 -12.70 9.16 19.93
CA TYR A 496 -13.00 8.99 18.53
C TYR A 496 -13.45 7.56 18.24
N ALA A 497 -14.34 7.41 17.25
CA ALA A 497 -14.72 6.10 16.71
C ALA A 497 -14.75 6.20 15.17
N SER A 498 -13.92 5.41 14.53
CA SER A 498 -13.87 5.29 13.07
C SER A 498 -14.63 4.03 12.64
N PRO A 499 -15.79 4.13 11.93
CA PRO A 499 -16.50 2.96 11.43
C PRO A 499 -15.73 2.33 10.27
N ARG A 500 -15.41 1.02 10.35
CA ARG A 500 -14.59 0.27 9.41
C ARG A 500 -15.25 -1.02 8.98
N THR A 501 -14.90 -1.47 7.78
CA THR A 501 -15.28 -2.75 7.22
C THR A 501 -14.08 -3.34 6.47
N TRP A 502 -14.25 -4.49 5.82
CA TRP A 502 -13.21 -5.10 5.01
C TRP A 502 -13.21 -4.61 3.57
N ALA A 503 -12.06 -4.65 2.92
CA ALA A 503 -11.88 -4.33 1.51
C ALA A 503 -10.71 -5.11 0.90
N ALA A 504 -10.72 -5.32 -0.41
CA ALA A 504 -9.57 -5.84 -1.15
C ALA A 504 -8.39 -4.87 -1.01
N HIS A 505 -7.21 -5.38 -0.64
CA HIS A 505 -6.06 -4.54 -0.30
C HIS A 505 -4.81 -4.90 -1.11
N ILE A 506 -4.25 -6.08 -0.90
CA ILE A 506 -3.06 -6.57 -1.60
C ILE A 506 -3.37 -7.90 -2.27
N THR A 507 -2.78 -8.14 -3.43
CA THR A 507 -2.73 -9.47 -4.06
C THR A 507 -1.32 -10.02 -3.93
N GLU A 508 -1.18 -11.16 -3.24
CA GLU A 508 0.13 -11.81 -3.04
C GLU A 508 0.50 -12.71 -4.22
N GLY A 509 -0.49 -12.99 -5.07
CA GLY A 509 -0.31 -13.70 -6.31
C GLY A 509 0.22 -12.81 -7.43
N GLY A 510 1.11 -13.36 -8.23
CA GLY A 510 1.72 -12.67 -9.33
C GLY A 510 2.65 -13.52 -10.16
N VAL A 511 3.46 -12.87 -10.94
CA VAL A 511 4.45 -13.47 -11.84
C VAL A 511 5.61 -14.05 -11.04
N VAL A 512 6.03 -15.27 -11.36
CA VAL A 512 7.21 -15.91 -10.77
C VAL A 512 8.48 -15.34 -11.40
N THR A 513 9.45 -14.99 -10.57
CA THR A 513 10.76 -14.49 -11.00
C THR A 513 11.89 -15.32 -10.40
N ASP A 514 13.07 -15.24 -11.01
CA ASP A 514 14.30 -15.74 -10.40
C ASP A 514 14.94 -14.69 -9.45
N GLU A 515 16.07 -15.04 -8.84
CA GLU A 515 16.85 -14.19 -7.92
C GLU A 515 17.37 -12.89 -8.56
N THR A 516 17.33 -12.80 -9.90
CA THR A 516 17.72 -11.59 -10.66
C THR A 516 16.51 -10.78 -11.11
N SER A 517 15.31 -11.12 -10.63
CA SER A 517 14.03 -10.54 -11.03
C SER A 517 13.61 -10.82 -12.48
N GLN A 518 14.25 -11.78 -13.19
CA GLN A 518 13.78 -12.21 -14.51
C GLN A 518 12.50 -13.04 -14.39
N VAL A 519 11.54 -12.76 -15.26
CA VAL A 519 10.26 -13.48 -15.32
C VAL A 519 10.51 -14.90 -15.82
N LEU A 520 9.96 -15.90 -15.13
CA LEU A 520 10.09 -17.31 -15.46
C LEU A 520 8.85 -17.85 -16.21
N ARG A 521 9.06 -18.83 -17.07
CA ARG A 521 8.01 -19.67 -17.67
C ARG A 521 7.71 -20.86 -16.75
N GLU A 522 6.60 -21.55 -16.98
CA GLU A 522 6.22 -22.76 -16.24
C GLU A 522 7.29 -23.88 -16.23
N ASP A 523 8.19 -23.91 -17.20
CA ASP A 523 9.29 -24.86 -17.26
C ASP A 523 10.56 -24.38 -16.52
N GLY A 524 10.49 -23.22 -15.84
CA GLY A 524 11.58 -22.60 -15.12
C GLY A 524 12.59 -21.86 -16.00
N THR A 525 12.34 -21.73 -17.31
CA THR A 525 13.23 -20.95 -18.18
C THR A 525 12.89 -19.44 -18.12
N PRO A 526 13.88 -18.55 -18.08
CA PRO A 526 13.60 -17.11 -18.06
C PRO A 526 13.06 -16.61 -19.41
N ILE A 527 12.18 -15.63 -19.37
CA ILE A 527 11.79 -14.84 -20.55
C ILE A 527 12.85 -13.79 -20.77
N GLU A 528 13.65 -13.97 -21.82
CA GLU A 528 14.78 -13.08 -22.12
C GLU A 528 14.36 -11.60 -22.22
N GLY A 529 15.02 -10.73 -21.48
CA GLY A 529 14.82 -9.29 -21.47
C GLY A 529 13.60 -8.80 -20.67
N LEU A 530 12.78 -9.71 -20.09
CA LEU A 530 11.62 -9.35 -19.26
C LEU A 530 11.92 -9.55 -17.77
N TYR A 531 11.72 -8.48 -17.01
CA TYR A 531 11.88 -8.44 -15.56
C TYR A 531 10.55 -8.07 -14.89
N ALA A 532 10.39 -8.38 -13.61
CA ALA A 532 9.25 -7.94 -12.82
C ALA A 532 9.67 -7.65 -11.37
N ALA A 533 9.07 -6.63 -10.75
CA ALA A 533 9.33 -6.29 -9.35
C ALA A 533 8.11 -5.64 -8.68
N GLY A 534 7.96 -5.88 -7.38
CA GLY A 534 6.86 -5.39 -6.57
C GLY A 534 5.63 -6.28 -6.65
N GLU A 535 4.45 -5.78 -6.32
CA GLU A 535 3.20 -6.53 -6.19
C GLU A 535 2.71 -7.22 -7.50
N VAL A 536 3.35 -6.95 -8.64
CA VAL A 536 3.14 -7.71 -9.88
C VAL A 536 3.76 -9.10 -9.81
N THR A 537 4.71 -9.33 -8.89
CA THR A 537 5.37 -10.61 -8.63
C THR A 537 4.71 -11.36 -7.49
N VAL A 538 4.96 -12.66 -7.40
CA VAL A 538 4.52 -13.49 -6.29
C VAL A 538 5.18 -13.02 -4.97
N GLY A 539 4.37 -12.92 -3.92
CA GLY A 539 4.78 -12.51 -2.57
C GLY A 539 4.26 -11.13 -2.18
N MET A 540 4.20 -10.88 -0.89
CA MET A 540 3.75 -9.60 -0.35
C MET A 540 4.87 -8.56 -0.43
N SER A 541 4.53 -7.32 -0.82
CA SER A 541 5.55 -6.29 -0.95
C SER A 541 5.13 -4.86 -0.56
N GLY A 542 3.87 -4.50 -0.59
CA GLY A 542 3.41 -3.17 -0.14
C GLY A 542 4.30 -2.01 -0.58
N VAL A 543 4.63 -1.09 0.35
CA VAL A 543 5.57 0.03 0.13
C VAL A 543 7.00 -0.50 -0.07
N SER A 544 7.36 -1.61 0.53
CA SER A 544 8.67 -2.27 0.41
C SER A 544 8.98 -2.76 -1.02
N SER A 545 7.98 -2.73 -1.92
CA SER A 545 8.19 -2.83 -3.36
C SER A 545 9.26 -1.86 -3.91
N MET A 546 9.52 -0.73 -3.22
CA MET A 546 10.59 0.20 -3.58
C MET A 546 11.96 -0.47 -3.50
N ALA A 547 12.20 -1.24 -2.44
CA ALA A 547 13.45 -1.95 -2.24
C ALA A 547 13.66 -3.03 -3.30
N LEU A 548 12.63 -3.81 -3.61
CA LEU A 548 12.68 -4.81 -4.68
C LEU A 548 12.94 -4.18 -6.05
N GLY A 549 12.27 -3.08 -6.34
CA GLY A 549 12.52 -2.33 -7.58
C GLY A 549 13.94 -1.78 -7.63
N TYR A 550 14.42 -1.17 -6.55
CA TYR A 550 15.78 -0.64 -6.45
C TYR A 550 16.83 -1.73 -6.66
N ALA A 551 16.66 -2.89 -6.02
CA ALA A 551 17.56 -4.03 -6.19
C ALA A 551 17.54 -4.53 -7.65
N CYS A 552 16.37 -4.69 -8.26
CA CYS A 552 16.23 -5.08 -9.66
C CYS A 552 16.93 -4.08 -10.60
N GLY A 553 16.64 -2.79 -10.49
CA GLY A 553 17.24 -1.76 -11.32
C GLY A 553 18.76 -1.70 -11.19
N SER A 554 19.27 -1.81 -9.95
CA SER A 554 20.72 -1.87 -9.69
C SER A 554 21.33 -3.14 -10.25
N GLY A 555 20.67 -4.30 -10.10
CA GLY A 555 21.13 -5.61 -10.56
C GLY A 555 21.31 -5.69 -12.08
N VAL A 556 20.32 -5.21 -12.83
CA VAL A 556 20.36 -5.18 -14.32
C VAL A 556 21.57 -4.41 -14.87
N PHE A 557 22.10 -3.44 -14.11
CA PHE A 557 23.25 -2.63 -14.53
C PHE A 557 24.57 -3.05 -13.86
N SER A 558 24.54 -3.85 -12.80
CA SER A 558 25.73 -4.35 -12.13
C SER A 558 26.24 -5.67 -12.73
N ALA A 559 25.42 -6.40 -13.47
CA ALA A 559 25.73 -7.62 -14.19
C ALA A 559 26.28 -7.28 -15.59
#